data_0f22f0a6653e2f2500cf57298263465e
#
_entry.id   0f22f0a6653e2f2500cf57298263465e
#
_cell.length_a   1.000
_cell.length_b   1.000
_cell.length_c   1.000
_cell.angle_alpha   90.00
_cell.angle_beta   90.00
_cell.angle_gamma   90.00
#
_symmetry.space_group_name_H-M   'P 1'
#
loop_
_entity.id
_entity.type
_entity.pdbx_description
1 polymer ?
#
loop_
_entity_poly.entity_id
_entity_poly.type
_entity_poly.pdbx_seq_one_letter_code
_entity_poly.pdbx_strand_id
1 'polypeptide(L)'
;LNGQDAAALWQRFQSLLWHDEGQGFWLDVSRMALSPTDLASLTPRFEQAFEAMKRLESGTIANPDEQRMVGHYWLRTPGLAPDPTVAAHIETEVDRIDSFAQQVVSGSLEAPAGRFSDVLWIGIGGSGLGPLLMIRALQQHGEGLPFHFLDNVDPEGISRTLTALGERLLTSLVVVVSKSGGTPEPRLGMEQVRARLEAAGGSWEAQAVAVTMLGSQLDRRAEAENWRARFDMFDWVGGRTSITSAVGLLPAGLIGADLRAFLAGAAAMDHATRVPELIANPAALLAAAWYVAGDGRGRRDMVVLPYRDRLEVFSRYLQQLVMESIGKRLDRSGAVVHQGLAVYGNKGSTDQHAYVQQLRDGLDNFFVTFIEVLEDPSEIAAIDGELPGDFLEGFLQGTRTALSEGGRQSLTISLRRFDARALGGLVALFERAVGLYAELVNVNAYDQPGVEAGKKAAAAVLDQQAQLEALLA
;
A
#
# COMPACT_ATOMS: atom_id res chain seq x y z
N LEU A 1 -19.42 21.89 -13.25
CA LEU A 1 -20.17 22.41 -12.08
C LEU A 1 -20.42 23.92 -12.14
N ASN A 2 -19.68 24.65 -12.98
CA ASN A 2 -19.85 26.08 -13.13
C ASN A 2 -21.26 26.41 -13.69
N GLY A 3 -22.04 27.22 -12.97
CA GLY A 3 -23.40 27.65 -13.36
C GLY A 3 -24.53 26.79 -12.78
N GLN A 4 -24.27 25.81 -11.95
CA GLN A 4 -25.34 25.09 -11.22
C GLN A 4 -25.80 25.88 -10.00
N ASP A 5 -27.10 25.81 -9.72
CA ASP A 5 -27.69 26.36 -8.50
C ASP A 5 -27.12 25.66 -7.25
N ALA A 6 -26.92 26.39 -6.17
CA ALA A 6 -26.42 25.85 -4.88
C ALA A 6 -27.30 24.70 -4.38
N ALA A 7 -28.59 24.73 -4.58
CA ALA A 7 -29.50 23.63 -4.22
C ALA A 7 -29.24 22.38 -5.05
N ALA A 8 -28.94 22.50 -6.33
CA ALA A 8 -28.59 21.36 -7.19
C ALA A 8 -27.24 20.75 -6.81
N LEU A 9 -26.25 21.58 -6.44
CA LEU A 9 -24.95 21.12 -5.93
C LEU A 9 -25.10 20.39 -4.60
N TRP A 10 -25.94 20.88 -3.71
CA TRP A 10 -26.22 20.23 -2.43
C TRP A 10 -26.92 18.87 -2.60
N GLN A 11 -27.94 18.80 -3.47
CA GLN A 11 -28.60 17.52 -3.79
C GLN A 11 -27.61 16.51 -4.38
N ARG A 12 -26.74 16.98 -5.29
CA ARG A 12 -25.71 16.13 -5.88
C ARG A 12 -24.72 15.62 -4.82
N PHE A 13 -24.27 16.48 -3.90
CA PHE A 13 -23.42 16.09 -2.78
C PHE A 13 -24.11 14.99 -1.95
N GLN A 14 -25.36 15.20 -1.53
CA GLN A 14 -26.12 14.22 -0.76
C GLN A 14 -26.27 12.86 -1.48
N SER A 15 -26.43 12.87 -2.82
CA SER A 15 -26.62 11.65 -3.61
C SER A 15 -25.32 10.88 -3.92
N LEU A 16 -24.16 11.53 -3.80
CA LEU A 16 -22.85 11.00 -4.16
C LEU A 16 -21.86 11.02 -2.98
N LEU A 17 -22.36 11.19 -1.77
CA LEU A 17 -21.64 11.03 -0.52
C LEU A 17 -21.94 9.65 0.05
N TRP A 18 -20.92 8.81 0.16
CA TRP A 18 -20.95 7.63 1.03
C TRP A 18 -20.34 7.97 2.37
N HIS A 19 -20.91 7.48 3.47
CA HIS A 19 -20.34 7.70 4.80
C HIS A 19 -20.63 6.55 5.76
N ASP A 20 -19.74 6.37 6.72
CA ASP A 20 -19.89 5.52 7.88
C ASP A 20 -19.36 6.26 9.11
N GLU A 21 -20.28 6.79 9.93
CA GLU A 21 -19.93 7.55 11.12
C GLU A 21 -19.25 6.68 12.19
N GLY A 22 -19.57 5.39 12.25
CA GLY A 22 -18.97 4.44 13.18
C GLY A 22 -17.48 4.20 12.87
N GLN A 23 -17.12 4.22 11.59
CA GLN A 23 -15.75 4.18 11.14
C GLN A 23 -15.08 5.57 11.12
N GLY A 24 -15.87 6.65 11.17
CA GLY A 24 -15.36 8.01 10.99
C GLY A 24 -14.79 8.22 9.58
N PHE A 25 -15.53 7.74 8.56
CA PHE A 25 -15.04 7.71 7.18
C PHE A 25 -16.12 8.21 6.21
N TRP A 26 -15.76 9.13 5.33
CA TRP A 26 -16.63 9.70 4.30
C TRP A 26 -15.92 9.67 2.94
N LEU A 27 -16.67 9.41 1.88
CA LEU A 27 -16.20 9.49 0.49
C LEU A 27 -17.18 10.36 -0.30
N ASP A 28 -16.76 11.53 -0.71
CA ASP A 28 -17.49 12.46 -1.58
C ASP A 28 -16.94 12.40 -3.00
N VAL A 29 -17.75 11.90 -3.95
CA VAL A 29 -17.42 11.91 -5.38
C VAL A 29 -18.28 12.94 -6.16
N SER A 30 -18.97 13.84 -5.48
CA SER A 30 -19.89 14.78 -6.10
C SER A 30 -19.24 15.77 -7.08
N ARG A 31 -17.93 15.99 -6.95
CA ARG A 31 -17.15 16.84 -7.86
C ARG A 31 -16.50 16.09 -9.03
N MET A 32 -16.76 14.77 -9.16
CA MET A 32 -16.41 13.98 -10.34
C MET A 32 -17.47 14.12 -11.42
N ALA A 33 -17.11 13.92 -12.69
CA ALA A 33 -18.06 13.98 -13.82
C ALA A 33 -18.92 12.70 -13.91
N LEU A 34 -19.44 12.23 -12.79
CA LEU A 34 -20.26 11.04 -12.68
C LEU A 34 -21.74 11.42 -12.70
N SER A 35 -22.45 11.10 -13.80
CA SER A 35 -23.86 11.42 -13.98
C SER A 35 -24.79 10.26 -13.56
N PRO A 36 -26.07 10.52 -13.30
CA PRO A 36 -27.05 9.44 -13.09
C PRO A 36 -27.12 8.44 -14.25
N THR A 37 -26.91 8.90 -15.49
CA THR A 37 -26.87 8.03 -16.68
C THR A 37 -25.66 7.10 -16.65
N ASP A 38 -24.49 7.61 -16.23
CA ASP A 38 -23.29 6.78 -16.08
C ASP A 38 -23.51 5.70 -15.02
N LEU A 39 -24.05 6.08 -13.86
CA LEU A 39 -24.39 5.14 -12.79
C LEU A 39 -25.34 4.04 -13.26
N ALA A 40 -26.43 4.43 -13.94
CA ALA A 40 -27.39 3.47 -14.48
C ALA A 40 -26.76 2.51 -15.51
N SER A 41 -25.85 3.02 -16.35
CA SER A 41 -25.15 2.20 -17.36
C SER A 41 -24.13 1.24 -16.76
N LEU A 42 -23.50 1.63 -15.62
CA LEU A 42 -22.50 0.84 -14.95
C LEU A 42 -23.10 -0.20 -13.99
N THR A 43 -24.31 0.00 -13.48
CA THR A 43 -24.94 -0.89 -12.49
C THR A 43 -24.89 -2.38 -12.92
N PRO A 44 -25.28 -2.80 -14.13
CA PRO A 44 -25.23 -4.23 -14.51
C PRO A 44 -23.81 -4.80 -14.56
N ARG A 45 -22.82 -3.95 -14.83
CA ARG A 45 -21.41 -4.36 -14.84
C ARG A 45 -20.88 -4.51 -13.41
N PHE A 46 -21.31 -3.66 -12.48
CA PHE A 46 -20.97 -3.81 -11.08
C PHE A 46 -21.62 -5.02 -10.43
N GLU A 47 -22.85 -5.38 -10.81
CA GLU A 47 -23.47 -6.64 -10.38
C GLU A 47 -22.59 -7.84 -10.73
N GLN A 48 -22.06 -7.89 -11.96
CA GLN A 48 -21.11 -8.93 -12.39
C GLN A 48 -19.79 -8.86 -11.61
N ALA A 49 -19.27 -7.65 -11.36
CA ALA A 49 -18.05 -7.44 -10.60
C ALA A 49 -18.20 -7.89 -9.12
N PHE A 50 -19.33 -7.61 -8.49
CA PHE A 50 -19.62 -8.08 -7.12
C PHE A 50 -19.65 -9.61 -7.04
N GLU A 51 -20.29 -10.27 -8.00
CA GLU A 51 -20.29 -11.73 -8.08
C GLU A 51 -18.88 -12.31 -8.36
N ALA A 52 -18.06 -11.63 -9.16
CA ALA A 52 -16.67 -12.02 -9.37
C ALA A 52 -15.85 -11.89 -8.09
N MET A 53 -15.99 -10.77 -7.35
CA MET A 53 -15.31 -10.57 -6.07
C MET A 53 -15.75 -11.58 -5.00
N LYS A 54 -17.03 -11.93 -4.97
CA LYS A 54 -17.55 -12.97 -4.07
C LYS A 54 -16.94 -14.34 -4.38
N ARG A 55 -16.84 -14.72 -5.68
CA ARG A 55 -16.15 -15.94 -6.09
C ARG A 55 -14.67 -15.92 -5.71
N LEU A 56 -13.99 -14.79 -5.92
CA LEU A 56 -12.60 -14.62 -5.53
C LEU A 56 -12.42 -14.86 -4.02
N GLU A 57 -13.22 -14.23 -3.18
CA GLU A 57 -13.15 -14.40 -1.72
C GLU A 57 -13.52 -15.82 -1.26
N SER A 58 -14.28 -16.58 -2.05
CA SER A 58 -14.56 -18.00 -1.76
C SER A 58 -13.40 -18.96 -2.09
N GLY A 59 -12.25 -18.45 -2.53
CA GLY A 59 -11.04 -19.25 -2.79
C GLY A 59 -10.95 -19.84 -4.20
N THR A 60 -11.67 -19.27 -5.18
CA THR A 60 -11.44 -19.68 -6.57
C THR A 60 -10.07 -19.19 -7.07
N ILE A 61 -9.52 -19.88 -8.09
CA ILE A 61 -8.30 -19.44 -8.78
C ILE A 61 -8.62 -18.14 -9.52
N ALA A 62 -8.29 -17.00 -8.93
CA ALA A 62 -8.55 -15.67 -9.48
C ALA A 62 -7.32 -15.07 -10.20
N ASN A 63 -6.14 -15.65 -9.99
CA ASN A 63 -4.94 -15.37 -10.78
C ASN A 63 -4.57 -16.60 -11.62
N PRO A 64 -5.17 -16.77 -12.82
CA PRO A 64 -4.96 -17.94 -13.65
C PRO A 64 -3.53 -18.03 -14.21
N ASP A 65 -2.84 -16.90 -14.38
CA ASP A 65 -1.48 -16.86 -14.93
C ASP A 65 -0.46 -17.49 -13.97
N GLU A 66 -0.67 -17.37 -12.66
CA GLU A 66 0.15 -17.98 -11.62
C GLU A 66 -0.52 -19.20 -10.95
N GLN A 67 -1.72 -19.58 -11.39
CA GLN A 67 -2.54 -20.68 -10.83
C GLN A 67 -2.75 -20.53 -9.31
N ARG A 68 -3.07 -19.30 -8.84
CA ARG A 68 -3.20 -18.96 -7.42
C ARG A 68 -4.58 -18.41 -7.06
N MET A 69 -4.99 -18.69 -5.83
CA MET A 69 -6.04 -17.94 -5.16
C MET A 69 -5.57 -16.51 -4.89
N VAL A 70 -6.51 -15.61 -4.58
CA VAL A 70 -6.25 -14.25 -4.14
C VAL A 70 -6.96 -14.05 -2.81
N GLY A 71 -6.20 -14.08 -1.74
CA GLY A 71 -6.74 -14.19 -0.37
C GLY A 71 -6.35 -13.05 0.58
N HIS A 72 -5.75 -11.95 0.11
CA HIS A 72 -5.36 -10.86 1.00
C HIS A 72 -6.53 -10.31 1.85
N TYR A 73 -7.78 -10.49 1.41
CA TYR A 73 -8.99 -10.17 2.19
C TYR A 73 -9.16 -11.04 3.42
N TRP A 74 -8.68 -12.30 3.41
CA TRP A 74 -8.76 -13.20 4.55
C TRP A 74 -7.84 -12.78 5.70
N LEU A 75 -6.73 -12.09 5.40
CA LEU A 75 -5.78 -11.63 6.41
C LEU A 75 -6.42 -10.72 7.47
N ARG A 76 -7.48 -10.02 7.13
CA ARG A 76 -8.20 -9.09 8.03
C ARG A 76 -9.53 -9.65 8.54
N THR A 77 -10.01 -10.74 7.93
CA THR A 77 -11.21 -11.48 8.37
C THR A 77 -10.99 -12.99 8.15
N PRO A 78 -10.16 -13.64 9.00
CA PRO A 78 -9.75 -15.03 8.80
C PRO A 78 -10.91 -16.01 8.63
N GLY A 79 -12.05 -15.77 9.31
CA GLY A 79 -13.25 -16.60 9.20
C GLY A 79 -13.89 -16.66 7.80
N LEU A 80 -13.44 -15.84 6.85
CA LEU A 80 -13.85 -15.90 5.44
C LEU A 80 -12.93 -16.75 4.57
N ALA A 81 -11.81 -17.24 5.11
CA ALA A 81 -10.93 -18.14 4.37
C ALA A 81 -11.66 -19.42 3.98
N PRO A 82 -11.38 -19.98 2.79
CA PRO A 82 -12.12 -21.14 2.29
C PRO A 82 -11.87 -22.42 3.10
N ASP A 83 -10.79 -22.44 3.88
CA ASP A 83 -10.38 -23.56 4.72
C ASP A 83 -10.12 -23.08 6.15
N PRO A 84 -10.70 -23.73 7.19
CA PRO A 84 -10.47 -23.39 8.59
C PRO A 84 -9.00 -23.48 9.02
N THR A 85 -8.18 -24.32 8.35
CA THR A 85 -6.74 -24.39 8.64
C THR A 85 -6.01 -23.13 8.19
N VAL A 86 -6.41 -22.53 7.08
CA VAL A 86 -5.91 -21.23 6.61
C VAL A 86 -6.29 -20.13 7.60
N ALA A 87 -7.54 -20.11 8.09
CA ALA A 87 -7.98 -19.14 9.09
C ALA A 87 -7.13 -19.25 10.39
N ALA A 88 -6.97 -20.45 10.92
CA ALA A 88 -6.15 -20.69 12.12
C ALA A 88 -4.68 -20.32 11.91
N HIS A 89 -4.11 -20.55 10.72
CA HIS A 89 -2.74 -20.17 10.39
C HIS A 89 -2.57 -18.65 10.36
N ILE A 90 -3.53 -17.91 9.77
CA ILE A 90 -3.52 -16.43 9.76
C ILE A 90 -3.53 -15.89 11.21
N GLU A 91 -4.44 -16.38 12.05
CA GLU A 91 -4.55 -15.93 13.44
C GLU A 91 -3.27 -16.22 14.23
N THR A 92 -2.73 -17.44 14.10
CA THR A 92 -1.47 -17.85 14.73
C THR A 92 -0.32 -16.94 14.29
N GLU A 93 -0.25 -16.60 12.99
CA GLU A 93 0.84 -15.76 12.46
C GLU A 93 0.75 -14.33 12.99
N VAL A 94 -0.46 -13.76 13.10
CA VAL A 94 -0.67 -12.43 13.71
C VAL A 94 -0.21 -12.43 15.17
N ASP A 95 -0.57 -13.45 15.97
CA ASP A 95 -0.14 -13.58 17.36
C ASP A 95 1.38 -13.73 17.50
N ARG A 96 2.00 -14.50 16.61
CA ARG A 96 3.46 -14.68 16.58
C ARG A 96 4.18 -13.37 16.28
N ILE A 97 3.69 -12.61 15.30
CA ILE A 97 4.25 -11.30 14.92
C ILE A 97 4.13 -10.33 16.09
N ASP A 98 2.94 -10.23 16.70
CA ASP A 98 2.69 -9.33 17.83
C ASP A 98 3.60 -9.67 19.02
N SER A 99 3.65 -10.95 19.41
CA SER A 99 4.53 -11.43 20.49
C SER A 99 6.02 -11.15 20.21
N PHE A 100 6.48 -11.42 18.99
CA PHE A 100 7.87 -11.16 18.61
C PHE A 100 8.20 -9.67 18.66
N ALA A 101 7.35 -8.82 18.10
CA ALA A 101 7.55 -7.37 18.11
C ALA A 101 7.60 -6.82 19.55
N GLN A 102 6.69 -7.27 20.41
CA GLN A 102 6.67 -6.88 21.83
C GLN A 102 7.95 -7.30 22.55
N GLN A 103 8.46 -8.52 22.30
CA GLN A 103 9.74 -8.99 22.89
C GLN A 103 10.92 -8.14 22.43
N VAL A 104 10.99 -7.76 21.16
CA VAL A 104 12.03 -6.88 20.62
C VAL A 104 11.95 -5.48 21.23
N VAL A 105 10.77 -4.87 21.21
CA VAL A 105 10.56 -3.49 21.69
C VAL A 105 10.77 -3.38 23.21
N SER A 106 10.30 -4.37 23.98
CA SER A 106 10.54 -4.40 25.44
C SER A 106 11.98 -4.66 25.83
N GLY A 107 12.80 -5.22 24.91
CA GLY A 107 14.16 -5.67 25.19
C GLY A 107 14.22 -7.00 25.94
N SER A 108 13.15 -7.80 25.96
CA SER A 108 13.19 -9.16 26.45
C SER A 108 13.81 -10.13 25.44
N LEU A 109 13.89 -9.72 24.18
CA LEU A 109 14.67 -10.33 23.12
C LEU A 109 15.76 -9.35 22.68
N GLU A 110 17.02 -9.79 22.75
CA GLU A 110 18.19 -8.96 22.52
C GLU A 110 19.13 -9.56 21.46
N ALA A 111 19.94 -8.74 20.83
CA ALA A 111 21.11 -9.15 20.07
C ALA A 111 22.24 -9.55 21.03
N PRO A 112 23.27 -10.28 20.56
CA PRO A 112 24.44 -10.63 21.42
C PRO A 112 25.13 -9.39 22.02
N ALA A 113 25.09 -8.25 21.36
CA ALA A 113 25.69 -7.00 21.79
C ALA A 113 24.79 -6.14 22.71
N GLY A 114 23.52 -6.55 22.96
CA GLY A 114 22.56 -5.85 23.80
C GLY A 114 21.20 -5.68 23.16
N ARG A 115 20.38 -4.78 23.71
CA ARG A 115 19.02 -4.53 23.20
C ARG A 115 19.05 -4.08 21.74
N PHE A 116 18.07 -4.55 20.96
CA PHE A 116 17.91 -4.05 19.60
C PHE A 116 17.66 -2.55 19.62
N SER A 117 18.42 -1.80 18.81
CA SER A 117 18.36 -0.34 18.71
C SER A 117 17.83 0.14 17.38
N ASP A 118 17.94 -0.65 16.34
CA ASP A 118 17.59 -0.30 14.97
C ASP A 118 16.99 -1.52 14.24
N VAL A 119 16.21 -1.27 13.20
CA VAL A 119 15.77 -2.29 12.24
C VAL A 119 16.37 -1.98 10.88
N LEU A 120 17.08 -2.93 10.31
CA LEU A 120 17.53 -2.88 8.93
C LEU A 120 16.62 -3.76 8.08
N TRP A 121 15.76 -3.10 7.27
CA TRP A 121 14.74 -3.74 6.46
C TRP A 121 15.22 -3.88 5.02
N ILE A 122 15.30 -5.13 4.53
CA ILE A 122 15.79 -5.47 3.20
C ILE A 122 14.64 -6.05 2.38
N GLY A 123 14.08 -5.25 1.45
CA GLY A 123 12.94 -5.66 0.65
C GLY A 123 12.58 -4.63 -0.40
N ILE A 124 12.09 -5.06 -1.56
CA ILE A 124 11.76 -4.21 -2.72
C ILE A 124 10.31 -4.37 -3.15
N GLY A 125 9.76 -3.37 -3.84
CA GLY A 125 8.38 -3.37 -4.30
C GLY A 125 7.39 -3.44 -3.13
N GLY A 126 6.45 -4.38 -3.14
CA GLY A 126 5.50 -4.57 -2.04
C GLY A 126 6.17 -4.87 -0.70
N SER A 127 7.32 -5.54 -0.72
CA SER A 127 8.12 -5.83 0.47
C SER A 127 8.85 -4.60 1.05
N GLY A 128 8.85 -3.47 0.34
CA GLY A 128 9.40 -2.19 0.79
C GLY A 128 8.34 -1.10 0.99
N LEU A 129 7.43 -0.93 0.02
CA LEU A 129 6.47 0.19 0.01
C LEU A 129 5.38 0.07 1.09
N GLY A 130 4.83 -1.14 1.31
CA GLY A 130 3.90 -1.40 2.41
C GLY A 130 4.51 -1.09 3.77
N PRO A 131 5.67 -1.69 4.13
CA PRO A 131 6.41 -1.36 5.33
C PRO A 131 6.73 0.12 5.49
N LEU A 132 7.20 0.77 4.44
CA LEU A 132 7.50 2.20 4.47
C LEU A 132 6.25 3.05 4.78
N LEU A 133 5.10 2.70 4.19
CA LEU A 133 3.83 3.36 4.51
C LEU A 133 3.46 3.16 5.98
N MET A 134 3.52 1.93 6.49
CA MET A 134 3.19 1.63 7.89
C MET A 134 4.01 2.48 8.85
N ILE A 135 5.32 2.55 8.62
CA ILE A 135 6.24 3.31 9.48
C ILE A 135 5.96 4.81 9.39
N ARG A 136 5.89 5.37 8.17
CA ARG A 136 5.66 6.81 7.98
C ARG A 136 4.30 7.27 8.48
N ALA A 137 3.30 6.41 8.36
CA ALA A 137 1.93 6.71 8.78
C ALA A 137 1.72 6.53 10.29
N LEU A 138 2.33 5.54 10.94
CA LEU A 138 1.95 5.14 12.29
C LEU A 138 3.03 5.37 13.36
N GLN A 139 4.32 5.49 13.01
CA GLN A 139 5.37 5.69 13.99
C GLN A 139 5.20 7.06 14.68
N GLN A 140 5.13 7.05 16.00
CA GLN A 140 5.14 8.24 16.82
C GLN A 140 6.57 8.59 17.25
N HIS A 141 6.81 9.86 17.56
CA HIS A 141 8.13 10.31 17.97
C HIS A 141 8.55 9.66 19.28
N GLY A 142 9.71 8.98 19.27
CA GLY A 142 10.25 8.32 20.46
C GLY A 142 9.66 6.92 20.74
N GLU A 143 8.74 6.44 19.92
CA GLU A 143 8.19 5.09 20.04
C GLU A 143 8.81 4.10 19.05
N GLY A 144 9.00 2.86 19.49
CA GLY A 144 9.54 1.77 18.69
C GLY A 144 10.98 1.97 18.22
N LEU A 145 11.37 1.17 17.25
CA LEU A 145 12.73 1.19 16.69
C LEU A 145 12.82 2.03 15.43
N PRO A 146 13.93 2.77 15.21
CA PRO A 146 14.21 3.42 13.94
C PRO A 146 14.49 2.41 12.83
N PHE A 147 14.02 2.71 11.61
CA PHE A 147 14.13 1.86 10.44
C PHE A 147 15.09 2.41 9.40
N HIS A 148 15.90 1.51 8.84
CA HIS A 148 16.79 1.75 7.71
C HIS A 148 16.41 0.80 6.59
N PHE A 149 16.18 1.32 5.37
CA PHE A 149 15.74 0.52 4.24
C PHE A 149 16.88 0.24 3.26
N LEU A 150 16.97 -1.02 2.81
CA LEU A 150 17.70 -1.42 1.62
C LEU A 150 16.68 -1.98 0.61
N ASP A 151 16.19 -1.13 -0.26
CA ASP A 151 15.19 -1.43 -1.29
C ASP A 151 15.76 -1.36 -2.71
N ASN A 152 17.10 -1.29 -2.84
CA ASN A 152 17.82 -1.21 -4.10
C ASN A 152 19.21 -1.85 -3.97
N VAL A 153 19.85 -2.13 -5.11
CA VAL A 153 21.23 -2.64 -5.20
C VAL A 153 22.26 -1.55 -5.51
N ASP A 154 21.92 -0.29 -5.31
CA ASP A 154 22.86 0.82 -5.42
C ASP A 154 24.00 0.68 -4.40
N PRO A 155 25.28 0.50 -4.85
CA PRO A 155 26.38 0.30 -3.94
C PRO A 155 26.62 1.50 -3.00
N GLU A 156 26.37 2.72 -3.49
CA GLU A 156 26.48 3.93 -2.66
C GLU A 156 25.39 3.98 -1.60
N GLY A 157 24.16 3.64 -1.97
CA GLY A 157 23.02 3.55 -1.04
C GLY A 157 23.26 2.53 0.07
N ILE A 158 23.74 1.34 -0.26
CA ILE A 158 24.11 0.28 0.70
C ILE A 158 25.23 0.78 1.61
N SER A 159 26.32 1.31 1.05
CA SER A 159 27.47 1.81 1.81
C SER A 159 27.06 2.93 2.77
N ARG A 160 26.26 3.89 2.32
CA ARG A 160 25.74 5.00 3.15
C ARG A 160 24.92 4.49 4.32
N THR A 161 24.03 3.53 4.11
CA THR A 161 23.18 2.97 5.17
C THR A 161 24.03 2.23 6.21
N LEU A 162 24.95 1.37 5.78
CA LEU A 162 25.81 0.62 6.67
C LEU A 162 26.80 1.53 7.44
N THR A 163 27.30 2.60 6.81
CA THR A 163 28.15 3.60 7.46
C THR A 163 27.37 4.42 8.50
N ALA A 164 26.14 4.80 8.21
CA ALA A 164 25.29 5.52 9.15
C ALA A 164 24.89 4.69 10.38
N LEU A 165 24.73 3.39 10.22
CA LEU A 165 24.55 2.45 11.34
C LEU A 165 25.84 2.32 12.18
N GLY A 166 26.99 2.16 11.54
CA GLY A 166 28.26 2.00 12.25
C GLY A 166 28.23 0.84 13.25
N GLU A 167 28.58 1.09 14.52
CA GLU A 167 28.56 0.08 15.60
C GLU A 167 27.15 -0.38 15.97
N ARG A 168 26.10 0.43 15.69
CA ARG A 168 24.69 0.05 15.93
C ARG A 168 24.24 -1.13 15.06
N LEU A 169 25.03 -1.49 14.03
CA LEU A 169 24.78 -2.72 13.26
C LEU A 169 24.82 -3.97 14.17
N LEU A 170 25.64 -3.97 15.23
CA LEU A 170 25.72 -5.07 16.21
C LEU A 170 24.46 -5.23 17.07
N THR A 171 23.66 -4.18 17.16
CA THR A 171 22.37 -4.15 17.86
C THR A 171 21.19 -3.93 16.91
N SER A 172 21.38 -4.11 15.60
CA SER A 172 20.30 -3.99 14.62
C SER A 172 19.61 -5.33 14.41
N LEU A 173 18.27 -5.31 14.35
CA LEU A 173 17.48 -6.42 13.84
C LEU A 173 17.47 -6.36 12.31
N VAL A 174 17.94 -7.42 11.65
CA VAL A 174 18.00 -7.47 10.17
C VAL A 174 16.82 -8.28 9.66
N VAL A 175 15.89 -7.64 8.97
CA VAL A 175 14.68 -8.27 8.40
C VAL A 175 14.82 -8.39 6.90
N VAL A 176 14.87 -9.62 6.39
CA VAL A 176 14.96 -9.91 4.95
C VAL A 176 13.60 -10.34 4.44
N VAL A 177 13.07 -9.60 3.48
CA VAL A 177 11.71 -9.79 2.95
C VAL A 177 11.75 -10.15 1.48
N SER A 178 11.43 -11.39 1.17
CA SER A 178 11.37 -11.88 -0.22
C SER A 178 10.47 -13.11 -0.30
N LYS A 179 9.37 -13.04 -1.08
CA LYS A 179 8.41 -14.15 -1.18
C LYS A 179 9.06 -15.45 -1.66
N SER A 180 9.85 -15.40 -2.73
CA SER A 180 10.54 -16.57 -3.30
C SER A 180 11.95 -16.80 -2.75
N GLY A 181 12.59 -15.77 -2.21
CA GLY A 181 14.01 -15.77 -1.88
C GLY A 181 14.95 -15.66 -3.08
N GLY A 182 14.42 -15.68 -4.31
CA GLY A 182 15.22 -15.64 -5.54
C GLY A 182 15.38 -14.22 -6.13
N THR A 183 14.74 -13.20 -5.57
CA THR A 183 14.85 -11.83 -6.05
C THR A 183 16.26 -11.29 -5.82
N PRO A 184 16.98 -10.81 -6.87
CA PRO A 184 18.39 -10.43 -6.75
C PRO A 184 18.64 -9.31 -5.74
N GLU A 185 17.81 -8.28 -5.72
CA GLU A 185 18.02 -7.08 -4.92
C GLU A 185 18.05 -7.39 -3.41
N PRO A 186 17.03 -8.01 -2.78
CA PRO A 186 17.12 -8.35 -1.37
C PRO A 186 18.18 -9.40 -1.08
N ARG A 187 18.47 -10.33 -2.01
CA ARG A 187 19.55 -11.30 -1.84
C ARG A 187 20.92 -10.63 -1.76
N LEU A 188 21.25 -9.74 -2.70
CA LEU A 188 22.53 -9.03 -2.71
C LEU A 188 22.66 -8.07 -1.52
N GLY A 189 21.59 -7.33 -1.20
CA GLY A 189 21.56 -6.49 0.01
C GLY A 189 21.84 -7.30 1.29
N MET A 190 21.17 -8.43 1.44
CA MET A 190 21.37 -9.36 2.56
C MET A 190 22.82 -9.83 2.68
N GLU A 191 23.45 -10.25 1.57
CA GLU A 191 24.86 -10.74 1.62
C GLU A 191 25.83 -9.61 2.01
N GLN A 192 25.61 -8.38 1.54
CA GLN A 192 26.43 -7.22 1.92
C GLN A 192 26.29 -6.90 3.41
N VAL A 193 25.06 -6.91 3.93
CA VAL A 193 24.78 -6.68 5.36
C VAL A 193 25.41 -7.78 6.21
N ARG A 194 25.22 -9.05 5.83
CA ARG A 194 25.77 -10.20 6.52
C ARG A 194 27.29 -10.12 6.62
N ALA A 195 27.97 -9.91 5.48
CA ALA A 195 29.43 -9.80 5.46
C ALA A 195 29.93 -8.65 6.37
N ARG A 196 29.25 -7.51 6.37
CA ARG A 196 29.61 -6.36 7.22
C ARG A 196 29.36 -6.65 8.70
N LEU A 197 28.25 -7.29 9.04
CA LEU A 197 27.88 -7.66 10.41
C LEU A 197 28.88 -8.67 10.99
N GLU A 198 29.17 -9.74 10.27
CA GLU A 198 30.10 -10.80 10.68
C GLU A 198 31.53 -10.24 10.82
N ALA A 199 31.98 -9.37 9.90
CA ALA A 199 33.26 -8.69 10.00
C ALA A 199 33.37 -7.77 11.22
N ALA A 200 32.25 -7.24 11.71
CA ALA A 200 32.21 -6.46 12.94
C ALA A 200 32.07 -7.31 14.21
N GLY A 201 32.02 -8.64 14.11
CA GLY A 201 31.85 -9.57 15.22
C GLY A 201 30.42 -9.81 15.66
N GLY A 202 29.44 -9.44 14.84
CA GLY A 202 28.01 -9.73 15.07
C GLY A 202 27.64 -11.17 14.70
N SER A 203 26.44 -11.60 15.07
CA SER A 203 25.89 -12.93 14.82
C SER A 203 24.67 -12.83 13.89
N TRP A 204 24.82 -13.36 12.68
CA TRP A 204 23.74 -13.35 11.70
C TRP A 204 22.50 -14.10 12.20
N GLU A 205 22.67 -15.32 12.68
CA GLU A 205 21.58 -16.16 13.18
C GLU A 205 20.81 -15.52 14.36
N ALA A 206 21.51 -14.74 15.18
CA ALA A 206 20.92 -14.06 16.32
C ALA A 206 20.20 -12.76 15.98
N GLN A 207 20.44 -12.17 14.79
CA GLN A 207 19.94 -10.86 14.38
C GLN A 207 19.04 -10.92 13.12
N ALA A 208 19.11 -12.01 12.34
CA ALA A 208 18.39 -12.14 11.08
C ALA A 208 16.97 -12.70 11.27
N VAL A 209 16.02 -12.09 10.58
CA VAL A 209 14.60 -12.50 10.48
C VAL A 209 14.24 -12.63 9.03
N ALA A 210 13.54 -13.70 8.65
CA ALA A 210 13.01 -13.89 7.31
C ALA A 210 11.49 -13.64 7.29
N VAL A 211 11.03 -12.83 6.33
CA VAL A 211 9.61 -12.73 5.96
C VAL A 211 9.50 -13.30 4.54
N THR A 212 8.96 -14.51 4.41
CA THR A 212 9.04 -15.27 3.16
C THR A 212 7.96 -16.34 3.09
N MET A 213 7.72 -16.89 1.90
CA MET A 213 6.80 -18.01 1.74
C MET A 213 7.43 -19.30 2.27
N LEU A 214 6.67 -20.09 3.02
CA LEU A 214 7.10 -21.40 3.50
C LEU A 214 7.61 -22.29 2.37
N GLY A 215 8.74 -22.97 2.58
CA GLY A 215 9.39 -23.80 1.58
C GLY A 215 10.07 -23.02 0.45
N SER A 216 10.16 -21.70 0.50
CA SER A 216 10.93 -20.88 -0.43
C SER A 216 12.45 -21.10 -0.29
N GLN A 217 13.25 -20.52 -1.18
CA GLN A 217 14.72 -20.56 -1.03
C GLN A 217 15.17 -19.85 0.26
N LEU A 218 14.56 -18.70 0.58
CA LEU A 218 14.89 -17.94 1.78
C LEU A 218 14.44 -18.67 3.04
N ASP A 219 13.27 -19.29 3.03
CA ASP A 219 12.76 -20.06 4.16
C ASP A 219 13.69 -21.24 4.52
N ARG A 220 14.02 -22.07 3.51
CA ARG A 220 14.96 -23.19 3.70
C ARG A 220 16.32 -22.75 4.20
N ARG A 221 16.85 -21.62 3.70
CA ARG A 221 18.11 -21.06 4.15
C ARG A 221 18.01 -20.60 5.61
N ALA A 222 16.98 -19.83 5.94
CA ALA A 222 16.78 -19.32 7.30
C ALA A 222 16.56 -20.45 8.31
N GLU A 223 15.90 -21.55 7.90
CA GLU A 223 15.77 -22.75 8.71
C GLU A 223 17.11 -23.46 8.93
N ALA A 224 17.86 -23.74 7.86
CA ALA A 224 19.14 -24.43 7.91
C ALA A 224 20.22 -23.66 8.70
N GLU A 225 20.17 -22.34 8.65
CA GLU A 225 21.11 -21.44 9.36
C GLU A 225 20.56 -20.99 10.73
N ASN A 226 19.42 -21.50 11.20
CA ASN A 226 18.78 -21.19 12.48
C ASN A 226 18.57 -19.68 12.73
N TRP A 227 18.02 -18.95 11.76
CA TRP A 227 17.74 -17.53 11.93
C TRP A 227 16.80 -17.27 13.09
N ARG A 228 16.87 -16.07 13.68
CA ARG A 228 16.13 -15.65 14.87
C ARG A 228 14.61 -15.91 14.78
N ALA A 229 14.02 -15.60 13.64
CA ALA A 229 12.60 -15.86 13.37
C ALA A 229 12.31 -15.99 11.87
N ARG A 230 11.20 -16.64 11.55
CA ARG A 230 10.65 -16.76 10.20
C ARG A 230 9.16 -16.49 10.25
N PHE A 231 8.63 -15.61 9.35
CA PHE A 231 7.22 -15.25 9.23
C PHE A 231 6.74 -15.55 7.82
N ASP A 232 5.52 -16.12 7.72
CA ASP A 232 4.97 -16.56 6.45
C ASP A 232 4.36 -15.40 5.64
N MET A 233 4.66 -15.38 4.34
CA MET A 233 4.05 -14.45 3.37
C MET A 233 2.83 -15.02 2.66
N PHE A 234 2.43 -16.21 2.89
CA PHE A 234 1.38 -16.95 2.19
C PHE A 234 1.46 -16.86 0.65
N ASP A 235 1.24 -17.94 -0.05
CA ASP A 235 1.37 -17.98 -1.52
C ASP A 235 0.23 -17.25 -2.25
N TRP A 236 -0.94 -17.18 -1.64
CA TRP A 236 -2.14 -16.49 -2.13
C TRP A 236 -2.17 -14.98 -1.84
N VAL A 237 -1.13 -14.40 -1.25
CA VAL A 237 -0.96 -12.95 -1.06
C VAL A 237 -0.02 -12.40 -2.12
N GLY A 238 -0.51 -11.44 -2.92
CA GLY A 238 0.30 -10.69 -3.87
C GLY A 238 1.22 -9.67 -3.19
N GLY A 239 2.35 -9.32 -3.81
CA GLY A 239 3.29 -8.33 -3.24
C GLY A 239 2.64 -6.99 -2.92
N ARG A 240 1.87 -6.43 -3.85
CA ARG A 240 1.22 -5.12 -3.71
C ARG A 240 0.04 -5.08 -2.73
N THR A 241 -0.46 -6.25 -2.32
CA THR A 241 -1.55 -6.42 -1.35
C THR A 241 -1.08 -7.08 -0.05
N SER A 242 0.24 -7.10 0.21
CA SER A 242 0.83 -7.79 1.36
C SER A 242 0.89 -6.96 2.64
N ILE A 243 0.45 -5.71 2.62
CA ILE A 243 0.54 -4.79 3.77
C ILE A 243 -0.23 -5.29 5.01
N THR A 244 -1.26 -6.11 4.84
CA THR A 244 -2.02 -6.75 5.94
C THR A 244 -1.46 -8.12 6.36
N SER A 245 -0.35 -8.59 5.74
CA SER A 245 0.40 -9.79 6.14
C SER A 245 1.59 -9.45 7.04
N ALA A 246 2.44 -10.42 7.33
CA ALA A 246 3.71 -10.23 8.05
C ALA A 246 4.56 -9.08 7.48
N VAL A 247 4.44 -8.80 6.17
CA VAL A 247 5.18 -7.70 5.50
C VAL A 247 4.87 -6.33 6.08
N GLY A 248 3.61 -6.03 6.40
CA GLY A 248 3.23 -4.75 7.00
C GLY A 248 3.03 -4.83 8.51
N LEU A 249 2.61 -5.99 9.04
CA LEU A 249 2.34 -6.15 10.48
C LEU A 249 3.63 -6.18 11.31
N LEU A 250 4.69 -6.86 10.85
CA LEU A 250 5.94 -6.91 11.60
C LEU A 250 6.57 -5.51 11.79
N PRO A 251 6.74 -4.68 10.75
CA PRO A 251 7.26 -3.33 10.96
C PRO A 251 6.31 -2.47 11.80
N ALA A 252 4.99 -2.62 11.68
CA ALA A 252 4.03 -1.92 12.52
C ALA A 252 4.19 -2.27 14.01
N GLY A 253 4.34 -3.56 14.34
CA GLY A 253 4.61 -3.99 15.72
C GLY A 253 5.94 -3.45 16.26
N LEU A 254 6.99 -3.45 15.43
CA LEU A 254 8.33 -2.96 15.83
C LEU A 254 8.39 -1.44 16.06
N ILE A 255 7.43 -0.67 15.54
CA ILE A 255 7.25 0.75 15.87
C ILE A 255 6.23 0.98 16.99
N GLY A 256 5.67 -0.06 17.60
CA GLY A 256 4.68 0.05 18.68
C GLY A 256 3.25 0.35 18.22
N ALA A 257 2.93 0.25 16.92
CA ALA A 257 1.60 0.49 16.41
C ALA A 257 0.61 -0.65 16.74
N ASP A 258 -0.67 -0.31 16.88
CA ASP A 258 -1.74 -1.28 17.16
C ASP A 258 -2.10 -2.07 15.88
N LEU A 259 -1.56 -3.29 15.77
CA LEU A 259 -1.79 -4.21 14.65
C LEU A 259 -3.27 -4.59 14.50
N ARG A 260 -3.93 -4.82 15.63
CA ARG A 260 -5.32 -5.25 15.62
C ARG A 260 -6.27 -4.13 15.23
N ALA A 261 -5.99 -2.89 15.65
CA ALA A 261 -6.72 -1.72 15.18
C ALA A 261 -6.60 -1.53 13.67
N PHE A 262 -5.37 -1.72 13.10
CA PHE A 262 -5.14 -1.66 11.66
C PHE A 262 -5.97 -2.72 10.91
N LEU A 263 -5.88 -3.98 11.32
CA LEU A 263 -6.64 -5.07 10.71
C LEU A 263 -8.16 -4.87 10.88
N ALA A 264 -8.60 -4.39 12.05
CA ALA A 264 -10.02 -4.12 12.30
C ALA A 264 -10.57 -2.99 11.43
N GLY A 265 -9.77 -1.96 11.15
CA GLY A 265 -10.14 -0.91 10.21
C GLY A 265 -10.29 -1.43 8.78
N ALA A 266 -9.35 -2.26 8.34
CA ALA A 266 -9.41 -2.91 7.03
C ALA A 266 -10.61 -3.88 6.93
N ALA A 267 -10.89 -4.67 7.96
CA ALA A 267 -12.05 -5.55 8.01
C ALA A 267 -13.38 -4.79 7.98
N ALA A 268 -13.49 -3.66 8.68
CA ALA A 268 -14.68 -2.82 8.68
C ALA A 268 -14.95 -2.23 7.29
N MET A 269 -13.92 -1.75 6.60
CA MET A 269 -14.05 -1.27 5.23
C MET A 269 -14.39 -2.40 4.24
N ASP A 270 -13.80 -3.60 4.41
CA ASP A 270 -14.16 -4.77 3.61
C ASP A 270 -15.63 -5.15 3.79
N HIS A 271 -16.17 -5.04 5.01
CA HIS A 271 -17.58 -5.26 5.25
C HIS A 271 -18.45 -4.28 4.46
N ALA A 272 -18.14 -2.99 4.49
CA ALA A 272 -18.83 -1.97 3.72
C ALA A 272 -18.75 -2.20 2.20
N THR A 273 -17.59 -2.68 1.71
CA THR A 273 -17.34 -2.91 0.29
C THR A 273 -17.87 -4.26 -0.23
N ARG A 274 -18.50 -5.09 0.61
CA ARG A 274 -19.24 -6.30 0.19
C ARG A 274 -20.72 -6.03 -0.10
N VAL A 275 -21.21 -4.82 0.16
CA VAL A 275 -22.57 -4.42 -0.21
C VAL A 275 -22.71 -4.44 -1.74
N PRO A 276 -23.62 -5.26 -2.32
CA PRO A 276 -23.72 -5.42 -3.78
C PRO A 276 -24.59 -4.34 -4.43
N GLU A 277 -24.36 -3.08 -4.05
CA GLU A 277 -25.07 -1.91 -4.56
C GLU A 277 -24.08 -0.77 -4.80
N LEU A 278 -24.03 -0.24 -6.03
CA LEU A 278 -23.01 0.68 -6.50
C LEU A 278 -22.88 1.92 -5.60
N ILE A 279 -23.99 2.58 -5.27
CA ILE A 279 -23.99 3.83 -4.49
C ILE A 279 -23.72 3.56 -3.00
N ALA A 280 -24.17 2.42 -2.47
CA ALA A 280 -23.98 2.04 -1.08
C ALA A 280 -22.60 1.41 -0.80
N ASN A 281 -21.81 1.14 -1.84
CA ASN A 281 -20.51 0.52 -1.75
C ASN A 281 -19.40 1.55 -2.07
N PRO A 282 -18.58 1.96 -1.10
CA PRO A 282 -17.60 3.02 -1.31
C PRO A 282 -16.53 2.65 -2.35
N ALA A 283 -16.13 1.39 -2.43
CA ALA A 283 -15.14 0.97 -3.42
C ALA A 283 -15.73 0.92 -4.83
N ALA A 284 -17.00 0.55 -4.98
CA ALA A 284 -17.69 0.59 -6.25
C ALA A 284 -17.90 2.04 -6.72
N LEU A 285 -18.31 2.92 -5.81
CA LEU A 285 -18.47 4.34 -6.10
C LEU A 285 -17.16 4.99 -6.53
N LEU A 286 -16.05 4.65 -5.85
CA LEU A 286 -14.70 5.09 -6.20
C LEU A 286 -14.26 4.55 -7.58
N ALA A 287 -14.45 3.26 -7.83
CA ALA A 287 -14.12 2.63 -9.12
C ALA A 287 -14.97 3.19 -10.28
N ALA A 288 -16.25 3.49 -10.05
CA ALA A 288 -17.13 4.13 -11.03
C ALA A 288 -16.63 5.55 -11.38
N ALA A 289 -16.22 6.32 -10.36
CA ALA A 289 -15.66 7.65 -10.58
C ALA A 289 -14.39 7.61 -11.42
N TRP A 290 -13.46 6.67 -11.15
CA TRP A 290 -12.25 6.45 -11.96
C TRP A 290 -12.59 6.02 -13.38
N TYR A 291 -13.55 5.10 -13.52
CA TYR A 291 -13.95 4.58 -14.82
C TYR A 291 -14.49 5.69 -15.73
N VAL A 292 -15.41 6.51 -15.21
CA VAL A 292 -16.01 7.61 -15.98
C VAL A 292 -14.97 8.69 -16.28
N ALA A 293 -14.17 9.10 -15.28
CA ALA A 293 -13.12 10.10 -15.48
C ALA A 293 -12.11 9.69 -16.55
N GLY A 294 -11.74 8.41 -16.61
CA GLY A 294 -10.76 7.86 -17.53
C GLY A 294 -11.33 7.24 -18.81
N ASP A 295 -12.62 7.40 -19.12
CA ASP A 295 -13.32 6.76 -20.24
C ASP A 295 -13.14 5.21 -20.26
N GLY A 296 -13.02 4.58 -19.10
CA GLY A 296 -12.71 3.15 -18.96
C GLY A 296 -11.36 2.71 -19.52
N ARG A 297 -10.45 3.66 -19.76
CA ARG A 297 -9.11 3.43 -20.35
C ARG A 297 -7.98 4.14 -19.60
N GLY A 298 -8.26 4.72 -18.42
CA GLY A 298 -7.29 5.47 -17.65
C GLY A 298 -6.71 6.69 -18.36
N ARG A 299 -7.51 7.41 -19.13
CA ARG A 299 -7.08 8.62 -19.87
C ARG A 299 -6.75 9.81 -18.97
N ARG A 300 -7.12 9.75 -17.69
CA ARG A 300 -6.81 10.76 -16.69
C ARG A 300 -6.00 10.14 -15.58
N ASP A 301 -5.00 10.86 -15.14
CA ASP A 301 -4.15 10.48 -14.02
C ASP A 301 -4.86 10.74 -12.68
N MET A 302 -4.60 9.93 -11.68
CA MET A 302 -5.04 10.16 -10.31
C MET A 302 -3.97 10.91 -9.53
N VAL A 303 -4.28 12.15 -9.14
CA VAL A 303 -3.40 12.96 -8.27
C VAL A 303 -3.86 12.78 -6.82
N VAL A 304 -3.01 12.22 -5.96
CA VAL A 304 -3.33 11.95 -4.56
C VAL A 304 -2.74 13.04 -3.68
N LEU A 305 -3.60 13.84 -3.05
CA LEU A 305 -3.22 14.98 -2.19
C LEU A 305 -3.76 14.80 -0.76
N PRO A 306 -3.07 14.04 0.08
CA PRO A 306 -3.41 14.00 1.50
C PRO A 306 -2.93 15.28 2.21
N TYR A 307 -3.81 15.86 3.02
CA TYR A 307 -3.47 17.01 3.87
C TYR A 307 -3.09 16.54 5.26
N ARG A 308 -2.09 15.64 5.29
CA ARG A 308 -1.43 15.11 6.50
C ARG A 308 -0.06 14.59 6.14
N ASP A 309 0.98 15.02 6.83
CA ASP A 309 2.38 14.61 6.60
C ASP A 309 2.56 13.10 6.72
N ARG A 310 1.87 12.47 7.67
CA ARG A 310 1.91 11.02 7.88
C ARG A 310 1.42 10.20 6.69
N LEU A 311 0.68 10.80 5.75
CA LEU A 311 0.20 10.17 4.51
C LEU A 311 1.04 10.51 3.27
N GLU A 312 2.16 11.21 3.40
CA GLU A 312 3.03 11.58 2.26
C GLU A 312 3.40 10.39 1.37
N VAL A 313 3.64 9.22 1.95
CA VAL A 313 4.03 8.00 1.23
C VAL A 313 2.83 7.26 0.62
N PHE A 314 1.60 7.67 0.93
CA PHE A 314 0.41 6.95 0.48
C PHE A 314 0.27 6.92 -1.05
N SER A 315 0.58 8.01 -1.73
CA SER A 315 0.59 8.03 -3.21
C SER A 315 1.60 7.03 -3.80
N ARG A 316 2.79 6.88 -3.21
CA ARG A 316 3.80 5.89 -3.63
C ARG A 316 3.32 4.46 -3.44
N TYR A 317 2.63 4.17 -2.34
CA TYR A 317 1.98 2.89 -2.13
C TYR A 317 0.91 2.63 -3.20
N LEU A 318 0.07 3.63 -3.49
CA LEU A 318 -0.96 3.54 -4.52
C LEU A 318 -0.38 3.43 -5.94
N GLN A 319 0.80 3.98 -6.23
CA GLN A 319 1.48 3.77 -7.50
C GLN A 319 1.62 2.27 -7.77
N GLN A 320 2.14 1.50 -6.82
CA GLN A 320 2.26 0.07 -7.00
C GLN A 320 0.88 -0.62 -7.02
N LEU A 321 0.04 -0.34 -6.04
CA LEU A 321 -1.27 -1.00 -5.93
C LEU A 321 -2.12 -0.80 -7.19
N VAL A 322 -2.22 0.43 -7.69
CA VAL A 322 -3.10 0.77 -8.82
C VAL A 322 -2.41 0.47 -10.15
N MET A 323 -1.21 1.01 -10.37
CA MET A 323 -0.56 0.96 -11.69
C MET A 323 -0.13 -0.44 -12.06
N GLU A 324 0.39 -1.23 -11.12
CA GLU A 324 0.79 -2.61 -11.37
C GLU A 324 -0.42 -3.54 -11.54
N SER A 325 -1.53 -3.27 -10.85
CA SER A 325 -2.76 -4.05 -10.98
C SER A 325 -3.52 -3.77 -12.27
N ILE A 326 -3.65 -2.51 -12.65
CA ILE A 326 -4.50 -2.07 -13.77
C ILE A 326 -3.68 -1.91 -15.05
N GLY A 327 -2.38 -1.61 -14.97
CA GLY A 327 -1.48 -1.43 -16.12
C GLY A 327 -1.27 -2.73 -16.89
N LYS A 328 -2.17 -3.04 -17.83
CA LYS A 328 -2.18 -4.29 -18.60
C LYS A 328 -2.25 -4.04 -20.10
N ARG A 329 -1.38 -4.74 -20.84
CA ARG A 329 -1.43 -4.75 -22.30
C ARG A 329 -2.64 -5.53 -22.83
N LEU A 330 -2.92 -6.67 -22.22
CA LEU A 330 -3.98 -7.58 -22.61
C LEU A 330 -5.10 -7.62 -21.57
N ASP A 331 -6.32 -7.81 -22.03
CA ASP A 331 -7.42 -8.22 -21.18
C ASP A 331 -7.44 -9.75 -20.95
N ARG A 332 -8.35 -10.23 -20.11
CA ARG A 332 -8.50 -11.67 -19.81
C ARG A 332 -8.89 -12.52 -21.04
N SER A 333 -9.39 -11.90 -22.10
CA SER A 333 -9.69 -12.58 -23.38
C SER A 333 -8.50 -12.64 -24.33
N GLY A 334 -7.38 -11.98 -23.99
CA GLY A 334 -6.19 -11.85 -24.83
C GLY A 334 -6.25 -10.69 -25.82
N ALA A 335 -7.28 -9.85 -25.78
CA ALA A 335 -7.37 -8.65 -26.61
C ALA A 335 -6.39 -7.57 -26.13
N VAL A 336 -5.77 -6.85 -27.08
CA VAL A 336 -4.88 -5.73 -26.79
C VAL A 336 -5.70 -4.52 -26.37
N VAL A 337 -5.60 -4.10 -25.10
CA VAL A 337 -6.38 -3.01 -24.52
C VAL A 337 -5.53 -1.83 -24.03
N HIS A 338 -4.27 -2.06 -23.60
CA HIS A 338 -3.40 -1.06 -23.01
C HIS A 338 -4.08 -0.28 -21.89
N GLN A 339 -4.60 -0.99 -20.89
CA GLN A 339 -5.21 -0.41 -19.70
C GLN A 339 -4.17 0.19 -18.78
N GLY A 340 -4.60 1.18 -17.98
CA GLY A 340 -3.79 1.80 -16.93
C GLY A 340 -4.56 2.87 -16.18
N LEU A 341 -4.00 3.34 -15.09
CA LEU A 341 -4.39 4.53 -14.35
C LEU A 341 -3.13 5.03 -13.64
N ALA A 342 -2.51 6.09 -14.15
CA ALA A 342 -1.32 6.64 -13.53
C ALA A 342 -1.65 7.34 -12.21
N VAL A 343 -0.74 7.22 -11.24
CA VAL A 343 -0.90 7.78 -9.90
C VAL A 343 0.34 8.59 -9.54
N TYR A 344 0.13 9.81 -9.06
CA TYR A 344 1.20 10.63 -8.48
C TYR A 344 0.64 11.57 -7.41
N GLY A 345 1.51 12.32 -6.75
CA GLY A 345 1.21 13.24 -5.68
C GLY A 345 2.07 12.97 -4.46
N ASN A 346 2.13 13.92 -3.54
CA ASN A 346 2.84 13.76 -2.27
C ASN A 346 1.94 14.19 -1.11
N LYS A 347 1.83 15.50 -0.81
CA LYS A 347 0.96 16.04 0.25
C LYS A 347 0.59 17.49 0.02
N GLY A 348 -0.60 17.89 0.42
CA GLY A 348 -0.95 19.28 0.65
C GLY A 348 -0.41 19.73 2.03
N SER A 349 -0.04 20.98 2.24
CA SER A 349 -0.05 22.08 1.27
C SER A 349 1.25 22.18 0.44
N THR A 350 2.24 21.33 0.71
CA THR A 350 3.56 21.36 0.05
C THR A 350 3.45 21.33 -1.47
N ASP A 351 2.58 20.49 -2.02
CA ASP A 351 2.38 20.34 -3.47
C ASP A 351 1.73 21.56 -4.14
N GLN A 352 1.10 22.47 -3.36
CA GLN A 352 0.64 23.76 -3.85
C GLN A 352 1.80 24.63 -4.35
N HIS A 353 2.98 24.47 -3.73
CA HIS A 353 4.21 25.19 -4.10
C HIS A 353 5.07 24.42 -5.11
N ALA A 354 4.58 23.29 -5.63
CA ALA A 354 5.30 22.48 -6.62
C ALA A 354 4.56 22.43 -7.98
N TYR A 355 3.36 21.87 -8.04
CA TYR A 355 2.69 21.57 -9.31
C TYR A 355 1.20 21.92 -9.37
N VAL A 356 0.58 22.46 -8.32
CA VAL A 356 -0.86 22.84 -8.36
C VAL A 356 -1.12 23.90 -9.43
N GLN A 357 -0.14 24.74 -9.79
CA GLN A 357 -0.22 25.62 -10.95
C GLN A 357 -0.57 24.84 -12.23
N GLN A 358 0.10 23.71 -12.49
CA GLN A 358 -0.19 22.82 -13.62
C GLN A 358 -1.63 22.25 -13.52
N LEU A 359 -2.05 21.83 -12.33
CA LEU A 359 -3.39 21.30 -12.13
C LEU A 359 -4.48 22.34 -12.39
N ARG A 360 -4.24 23.62 -12.00
CA ARG A 360 -5.21 24.69 -12.15
C ARG A 360 -5.33 25.18 -13.59
N ASP A 361 -4.20 25.48 -14.25
CA ASP A 361 -4.14 26.21 -15.50
C ASP A 361 -3.58 25.39 -16.68
N GLY A 362 -3.03 24.19 -16.43
CA GLY A 362 -2.48 23.31 -17.45
C GLY A 362 -3.50 22.36 -18.09
N LEU A 363 -3.00 21.24 -18.62
CA LEU A 363 -3.82 20.21 -19.27
C LEU A 363 -4.82 19.58 -18.32
N ASP A 364 -6.04 19.36 -18.80
CA ASP A 364 -7.10 18.66 -18.07
C ASP A 364 -7.04 17.15 -18.34
N ASN A 365 -5.96 16.52 -17.90
CA ASN A 365 -5.70 15.07 -18.06
C ASN A 365 -5.63 14.32 -16.73
N PHE A 366 -6.24 14.83 -15.66
CA PHE A 366 -6.20 14.27 -14.32
C PHE A 366 -7.53 14.44 -13.59
N PHE A 367 -7.64 13.80 -12.45
CA PHE A 367 -8.56 14.13 -11.35
C PHE A 367 -7.82 14.08 -10.02
N VAL A 368 -8.29 14.82 -9.02
CA VAL A 368 -7.63 14.87 -7.70
C VAL A 368 -8.39 14.02 -6.69
N THR A 369 -7.66 13.22 -5.93
CA THR A 369 -8.12 12.54 -4.73
C THR A 369 -7.57 13.28 -3.51
N PHE A 370 -8.38 14.13 -2.89
CA PHE A 370 -8.06 14.76 -1.62
C PHE A 370 -8.28 13.78 -0.46
N ILE A 371 -7.39 13.81 0.53
CA ILE A 371 -7.60 13.11 1.79
C ILE A 371 -7.44 14.13 2.92
N GLU A 372 -8.52 14.35 3.67
CA GLU A 372 -8.56 15.25 4.81
C GLU A 372 -8.74 14.48 6.12
N VAL A 373 -8.30 15.07 7.23
CA VAL A 373 -8.48 14.53 8.58
C VAL A 373 -9.07 15.64 9.43
N LEU A 374 -10.27 15.41 9.97
CA LEU A 374 -11.10 16.43 10.61
C LEU A 374 -10.64 16.81 12.03
N GLU A 375 -10.03 15.85 12.75
CA GLU A 375 -9.56 16.09 14.12
C GLU A 375 -8.04 16.24 14.14
N ASP A 376 -7.55 17.34 14.72
CA ASP A 376 -6.14 17.56 14.96
C ASP A 376 -5.66 16.95 16.28
N PRO A 377 -4.36 16.63 16.42
CA PRO A 377 -3.80 16.27 17.71
C PRO A 377 -3.98 17.42 18.72
N SER A 378 -4.42 17.08 19.92
CA SER A 378 -4.72 18.07 20.99
C SER A 378 -3.49 18.80 21.56
N GLU A 379 -2.29 18.41 21.15
CA GLU A 379 -1.01 18.91 21.67
C GLU A 379 -0.55 20.22 21.01
N ILE A 380 -1.18 20.62 19.90
CA ILE A 380 -0.82 21.83 19.17
C ILE A 380 -1.58 23.01 19.74
N ALA A 381 -0.85 23.93 20.39
CA ALA A 381 -1.41 25.16 20.94
C ALA A 381 -1.61 26.23 19.85
N ALA A 382 -2.67 27.02 19.99
CA ALA A 382 -2.84 28.23 19.20
C ALA A 382 -1.78 29.27 19.59
N ILE A 383 -1.15 29.91 18.60
CA ILE A 383 -0.24 31.03 18.79
C ILE A 383 -0.92 32.28 18.22
N ASP A 384 -1.10 33.30 19.03
CA ASP A 384 -1.84 34.53 18.67
C ASP A 384 -3.27 34.27 18.14
N GLY A 385 -3.89 33.16 18.57
CA GLY A 385 -5.22 32.74 18.15
C GLY A 385 -5.27 31.95 16.87
N GLU A 386 -4.13 31.65 16.25
CA GLU A 386 -4.02 30.87 15.01
C GLU A 386 -3.62 29.41 15.32
N LEU A 387 -4.36 28.46 14.72
CA LEU A 387 -4.05 27.03 14.75
C LEU A 387 -3.53 26.58 13.38
N PRO A 388 -2.40 25.88 13.30
CA PRO A 388 -1.89 25.33 12.04
C PRO A 388 -2.92 24.44 11.32
N GLY A 389 -3.77 23.71 12.04
CA GLY A 389 -4.83 22.88 11.49
C GLY A 389 -5.86 23.68 10.71
N ASP A 390 -6.29 24.85 11.20
CA ASP A 390 -7.24 25.73 10.51
C ASP A 390 -6.65 26.21 9.17
N PHE A 391 -5.36 26.53 9.11
CA PHE A 391 -4.67 26.90 7.88
C PHE A 391 -4.58 25.74 6.91
N LEU A 392 -4.24 24.55 7.39
CA LEU A 392 -4.15 23.35 6.56
C LEU A 392 -5.50 23.01 5.91
N GLU A 393 -6.58 23.10 6.72
CA GLU A 393 -7.95 22.93 6.22
C GLU A 393 -8.33 24.03 5.22
N GLY A 394 -8.02 25.28 5.53
CA GLY A 394 -8.22 26.42 4.61
C GLY A 394 -7.51 26.22 3.27
N PHE A 395 -6.29 25.70 3.26
CA PHE A 395 -5.55 25.40 2.04
C PHE A 395 -6.17 24.26 1.26
N LEU A 396 -6.67 23.21 1.92
CA LEU A 396 -7.41 22.14 1.26
C LEU A 396 -8.67 22.68 0.58
N GLN A 397 -9.52 23.38 1.34
CA GLN A 397 -10.79 23.94 0.85
C GLN A 397 -10.54 24.93 -0.30
N GLY A 398 -9.54 25.81 -0.15
CA GLY A 398 -9.15 26.78 -1.18
C GLY A 398 -8.68 26.11 -2.47
N THR A 399 -7.79 25.12 -2.38
CA THR A 399 -7.29 24.37 -3.54
C THR A 399 -8.43 23.62 -4.25
N ARG A 400 -9.27 22.90 -3.47
CA ARG A 400 -10.44 22.18 -4.01
C ARG A 400 -11.42 23.11 -4.73
N THR A 401 -11.67 24.28 -4.15
CA THR A 401 -12.55 25.30 -4.74
C THR A 401 -11.96 25.85 -6.03
N ALA A 402 -10.69 26.28 -6.02
CA ALA A 402 -10.02 26.83 -7.19
C ALA A 402 -9.95 25.83 -8.36
N LEU A 403 -9.70 24.54 -8.08
CA LEU A 403 -9.75 23.49 -9.09
C LEU A 403 -11.15 23.28 -9.65
N SER A 404 -12.18 23.26 -8.78
CA SER A 404 -13.58 23.12 -9.19
C SER A 404 -14.05 24.29 -10.07
N GLU A 405 -13.68 25.55 -9.73
CA GLU A 405 -13.94 26.73 -10.55
C GLU A 405 -13.28 26.64 -11.93
N GLY A 406 -12.11 25.98 -12.00
CA GLY A 406 -11.43 25.66 -13.25
C GLY A 406 -12.01 24.47 -14.01
N GLY A 407 -13.12 23.88 -13.56
CA GLY A 407 -13.75 22.71 -14.18
C GLY A 407 -13.00 21.40 -13.94
N ARG A 408 -12.01 21.38 -13.00
CA ARG A 408 -11.23 20.19 -12.69
C ARG A 408 -12.02 19.24 -11.79
N GLN A 409 -11.91 17.95 -12.07
CA GLN A 409 -12.58 16.91 -11.30
C GLN A 409 -11.81 16.59 -10.02
N SER A 410 -12.54 16.36 -8.93
CA SER A 410 -11.94 15.89 -7.68
C SER A 410 -12.92 15.06 -6.87
N LEU A 411 -12.38 14.19 -6.03
CA LEU A 411 -13.09 13.50 -4.96
C LEU A 411 -12.41 13.78 -3.63
N THR A 412 -13.11 13.61 -2.52
CA THR A 412 -12.57 13.82 -1.18
C THR A 412 -12.85 12.60 -0.31
N ILE A 413 -11.82 12.10 0.35
CA ILE A 413 -11.92 11.13 1.43
C ILE A 413 -11.68 11.89 2.73
N SER A 414 -12.68 11.90 3.62
CA SER A 414 -12.56 12.54 4.93
C SER A 414 -12.47 11.47 6.02
N LEU A 415 -11.51 11.62 6.90
CA LEU A 415 -11.31 10.77 8.07
C LEU A 415 -11.58 11.60 9.33
N ARG A 416 -12.34 11.07 10.29
CA ARG A 416 -12.55 11.79 11.56
C ARG A 416 -11.22 12.05 12.24
N ARG A 417 -10.40 11.00 12.41
CA ARG A 417 -9.03 11.06 12.94
C ARG A 417 -8.13 10.13 12.13
N PHE A 418 -6.83 10.33 12.23
CA PHE A 418 -5.86 9.46 11.57
C PHE A 418 -5.09 8.61 12.57
N ASP A 419 -5.36 7.32 12.56
CA ASP A 419 -4.76 6.28 13.39
C ASP A 419 -4.57 4.97 12.59
N ALA A 420 -4.15 3.90 13.25
CA ALA A 420 -3.97 2.60 12.62
C ALA A 420 -5.27 2.07 11.99
N ARG A 421 -6.43 2.29 12.66
CA ARG A 421 -7.73 1.87 12.15
C ARG A 421 -8.12 2.60 10.86
N ALA A 422 -7.92 3.91 10.81
CA ALA A 422 -8.19 4.73 9.63
C ALA A 422 -7.27 4.35 8.45
N LEU A 423 -5.99 4.09 8.72
CA LEU A 423 -5.06 3.60 7.68
C LEU A 423 -5.50 2.25 7.12
N GLY A 424 -5.93 1.32 7.98
CA GLY A 424 -6.48 0.03 7.55
C GLY A 424 -7.69 0.19 6.63
N GLY A 425 -8.61 1.08 6.99
CA GLY A 425 -9.77 1.43 6.15
C GLY A 425 -9.39 2.01 4.79
N LEU A 426 -8.42 2.94 4.75
CA LEU A 426 -7.90 3.50 3.49
C LEU A 426 -7.30 2.42 2.59
N VAL A 427 -6.44 1.58 3.12
CA VAL A 427 -5.80 0.49 2.36
C VAL A 427 -6.87 -0.44 1.77
N ALA A 428 -7.82 -0.89 2.59
CA ALA A 428 -8.87 -1.80 2.17
C ALA A 428 -9.79 -1.19 1.09
N LEU A 429 -10.13 0.10 1.21
CA LEU A 429 -10.91 0.82 0.21
C LEU A 429 -10.25 0.78 -1.17
N PHE A 430 -8.96 1.11 -1.24
CA PHE A 430 -8.24 1.15 -2.52
C PHE A 430 -7.98 -0.24 -3.08
N GLU A 431 -7.64 -1.24 -2.25
CA GLU A 431 -7.48 -2.62 -2.70
C GLU A 431 -8.77 -3.16 -3.32
N ARG A 432 -9.92 -2.89 -2.70
CA ARG A 432 -11.23 -3.29 -3.21
C ARG A 432 -11.62 -2.53 -4.47
N ALA A 433 -11.39 -1.22 -4.52
CA ALA A 433 -11.67 -0.38 -5.70
C ALA A 433 -10.87 -0.84 -6.92
N VAL A 434 -9.59 -1.19 -6.73
CA VAL A 434 -8.74 -1.77 -7.78
C VAL A 434 -9.30 -3.10 -8.29
N GLY A 435 -9.72 -3.99 -7.40
CA GLY A 435 -10.35 -5.26 -7.79
C GLY A 435 -11.62 -5.06 -8.61
N LEU A 436 -12.52 -4.20 -8.15
CA LEU A 436 -13.77 -3.87 -8.86
C LEU A 436 -13.51 -3.18 -10.21
N TYR A 437 -12.57 -2.23 -10.26
CA TYR A 437 -12.20 -1.57 -11.51
C TYR A 437 -11.64 -2.57 -12.53
N ALA A 438 -10.78 -3.50 -12.08
CA ALA A 438 -10.22 -4.54 -12.95
C ALA A 438 -11.31 -5.43 -13.57
N GLU A 439 -12.36 -5.75 -12.81
CA GLU A 439 -13.53 -6.46 -13.34
C GLU A 439 -14.26 -5.65 -14.42
N LEU A 440 -14.45 -4.33 -14.20
CA LEU A 440 -15.09 -3.45 -15.18
C LEU A 440 -14.32 -3.39 -16.50
N VAL A 441 -12.99 -3.43 -16.47
CA VAL A 441 -12.15 -3.33 -17.68
C VAL A 441 -11.62 -4.70 -18.15
N ASN A 442 -12.07 -5.78 -17.52
CA ASN A 442 -11.76 -7.18 -17.87
C ASN A 442 -10.26 -7.50 -17.83
N VAL A 443 -9.49 -6.99 -16.86
CA VAL A 443 -8.06 -7.31 -16.72
C VAL A 443 -7.79 -8.18 -15.49
N ASN A 444 -6.67 -8.93 -15.50
CA ASN A 444 -6.16 -9.60 -14.31
C ASN A 444 -5.40 -8.59 -13.44
N ALA A 445 -5.95 -8.26 -12.25
CA ALA A 445 -5.32 -7.31 -11.32
C ALA A 445 -4.17 -7.93 -10.52
N TYR A 446 -3.95 -9.23 -10.58
CA TYR A 446 -3.17 -9.99 -9.59
C TYR A 446 -1.86 -10.56 -10.13
N ASP A 447 -1.57 -10.42 -11.43
CA ASP A 447 -0.31 -10.73 -12.10
C ASP A 447 0.51 -9.47 -12.41
N GLN A 448 1.75 -9.63 -12.88
CA GLN A 448 2.66 -8.54 -13.27
C GLN A 448 3.59 -8.94 -14.44
N PRO A 449 3.03 -9.30 -15.63
CA PRO A 449 3.84 -9.81 -16.74
C PRO A 449 4.91 -8.83 -17.26
N GLY A 450 4.66 -7.52 -17.16
CA GLY A 450 5.62 -6.49 -17.56
C GLY A 450 6.89 -6.47 -16.70
N VAL A 451 6.78 -6.75 -15.41
CA VAL A 451 7.95 -6.82 -14.50
C VAL A 451 8.81 -8.04 -14.83
N GLU A 452 8.20 -9.19 -15.11
CA GLU A 452 8.93 -10.40 -15.47
C GLU A 452 9.69 -10.27 -16.79
N ALA A 453 9.18 -9.51 -17.76
CA ALA A 453 9.88 -9.21 -19.01
C ALA A 453 11.19 -8.42 -18.74
N GLY A 454 11.15 -7.43 -17.86
CA GLY A 454 12.33 -6.66 -17.46
C GLY A 454 13.39 -7.53 -16.76
N LYS A 455 12.97 -8.40 -15.85
CA LYS A 455 13.90 -9.34 -15.16
C LYS A 455 14.59 -10.29 -16.11
N LYS A 456 13.87 -10.86 -17.10
CA LYS A 456 14.44 -11.74 -18.13
C LYS A 456 15.48 -11.01 -18.98
N ALA A 457 15.18 -9.77 -19.39
CA ALA A 457 16.13 -8.96 -20.16
C ALA A 457 17.40 -8.63 -19.34
N ALA A 458 17.25 -8.27 -18.07
CA ALA A 458 18.39 -8.01 -17.18
C ALA A 458 19.26 -9.26 -16.98
N ALA A 459 18.67 -10.44 -16.78
CA ALA A 459 19.41 -11.69 -16.64
C ALA A 459 20.24 -11.98 -17.90
N ALA A 460 19.70 -11.78 -19.09
CA ALA A 460 20.44 -11.97 -20.35
C ALA A 460 21.65 -11.05 -20.48
N VAL A 461 21.53 -9.78 -20.03
CA VAL A 461 22.65 -8.83 -20.03
C VAL A 461 23.74 -9.27 -19.04
N LEU A 462 23.36 -9.68 -17.84
CA LEU A 462 24.30 -10.16 -16.83
C LEU A 462 25.05 -11.43 -17.27
N ASP A 463 24.37 -12.36 -17.95
CA ASP A 463 25.02 -13.55 -18.52
C ASP A 463 26.03 -13.18 -19.61
N GLN A 464 25.71 -12.23 -20.48
CA GLN A 464 26.66 -11.71 -21.46
C GLN A 464 27.88 -11.04 -20.82
N GLN A 465 27.67 -10.25 -19.78
CA GLN A 465 28.75 -9.63 -19.02
C GLN A 465 29.69 -10.68 -18.41
N ALA A 466 29.14 -11.69 -17.74
CA ALA A 466 29.92 -12.77 -17.15
C ALA A 466 30.74 -13.54 -18.20
N GLN A 467 30.19 -13.79 -19.40
CA GLN A 467 30.90 -14.43 -20.49
C GLN A 467 32.07 -13.54 -21.01
N LEU A 468 31.87 -12.23 -21.10
CA LEU A 468 32.92 -11.30 -21.51
C LEU A 468 34.05 -11.24 -20.48
N GLU A 469 33.71 -11.17 -19.18
CA GLU A 469 34.69 -11.19 -18.10
C GLU A 469 35.53 -12.47 -18.11
N ALA A 470 34.87 -13.63 -18.34
CA ALA A 470 35.57 -14.91 -18.46
C ALA A 470 36.50 -15.03 -19.70
N LEU A 471 36.22 -14.27 -20.76
CA LEU A 471 37.06 -14.21 -21.94
C LEU A 471 38.27 -13.24 -21.77
N LEU A 472 38.17 -12.30 -20.85
CA LEU A 472 39.22 -11.28 -20.58
C LEU A 472 40.15 -11.68 -19.43
N ALA A 473 39.76 -12.68 -18.62
CA ALA A 473 40.56 -13.27 -17.53
C ALA A 473 41.47 -14.36 -18.04
#